data_192b3d0cd070239830c3466c9eae9978
#
_entry.id   192b3d0cd070239830c3466c9eae9978
#
_cell.length_a   1.000
_cell.length_b   1.000
_cell.length_c   1.000
_cell.angle_alpha   90.00
_cell.angle_beta   90.00
_cell.angle_gamma   90.00
#
_symmetry.space_group_name_H-M   'P 1'
#
loop_
_entity.id
_entity.type
_entity.pdbx_description
1 polymer ?
#
loop_
_entity_poly.entity_id
_entity_poly.type
_entity_poly.pdbx_seq_one_letter_code
_entity_poly.pdbx_strand_id
1 'polypeptide(L)'
;RTLPFRPQCRGKYSIGQIQIAAQDFFMSKKYVAVLPENTMIYVYPRQLSMKQLLNHNKQVLGEIVERRSYQEDPFYFRGIRPYQPYDPMKYINWKASAKYGELLVNSFESTYSRDVCLLSDVETDSVFYRQEMQEAAISAASTLADYYLRKGARVSFRTNGREDTDEEIVLEQCQGITAITALNRRLAGIDLAKDSADFARMIRQIIPNCRQSRQYVCITTRPVRDILEAVTLLQSKAAEVLLIVPQIAGEEVQIPAGALAWNI
;
A
#
# COMPACT_ATOMS: atom_id res chain seq x y z
N ARG A 1 -6.67 -23.17 31.14
CA ARG A 1 -5.25 -22.92 30.83
C ARG A 1 -5.20 -22.17 29.50
N THR A 2 -4.64 -21.00 29.44
CA THR A 2 -4.48 -20.20 28.22
C THR A 2 -3.17 -20.59 27.54
N LEU A 3 -3.24 -20.94 26.23
CA LEU A 3 -2.07 -21.23 25.42
C LEU A 3 -1.81 -20.02 24.51
N PRO A 4 -0.62 -19.39 24.59
CA PRO A 4 -0.28 -18.28 23.70
C PRO A 4 -0.02 -18.82 22.28
N PHE A 5 -0.67 -18.23 21.30
CA PHE A 5 -0.37 -18.46 19.89
C PHE A 5 0.55 -17.36 19.39
N ARG A 6 1.74 -17.72 18.92
CA ARG A 6 2.72 -16.78 18.34
C ARG A 6 3.06 -17.20 16.92
N PRO A 7 2.37 -16.63 15.93
CA PRO A 7 2.67 -16.92 14.54
C PRO A 7 4.04 -16.35 14.15
N GLN A 8 4.80 -17.10 13.40
CA GLN A 8 6.11 -16.68 12.87
C GLN A 8 6.00 -16.09 11.46
N CYS A 9 5.01 -16.55 10.68
CA CYS A 9 4.81 -16.13 9.30
C CYS A 9 3.40 -15.56 9.12
N ARG A 10 3.29 -14.64 8.16
CA ARG A 10 2.01 -14.18 7.63
C ARG A 10 1.23 -15.38 7.06
N GLY A 11 -0.07 -15.34 7.16
CA GLY A 11 -0.87 -16.42 6.58
C GLY A 11 -2.31 -16.47 7.08
N LYS A 12 -3.04 -17.40 6.48
CA LYS A 12 -4.39 -17.77 6.84
C LYS A 12 -4.34 -19.16 7.47
N TYR A 13 -4.61 -19.23 8.75
CA TYR A 13 -4.53 -20.45 9.55
C TYR A 13 -5.94 -20.88 9.95
N SER A 14 -6.23 -22.18 9.81
CA SER A 14 -7.50 -22.75 10.25
C SER A 14 -7.27 -23.70 11.43
N ILE A 15 -8.09 -23.57 12.46
CA ILE A 15 -8.17 -24.54 13.55
C ILE A 15 -9.39 -25.41 13.26
N GLY A 16 -9.17 -26.64 12.76
CA GLY A 16 -10.25 -27.55 12.38
C GLY A 16 -10.77 -28.41 13.52
N GLN A 17 -9.93 -28.68 14.53
CA GLN A 17 -10.32 -29.47 15.68
C GLN A 17 -9.41 -29.25 16.88
N ILE A 18 -9.96 -29.40 18.06
CA ILE A 18 -9.22 -29.42 19.33
C ILE A 18 -9.31 -30.84 19.89
N GLN A 19 -8.16 -31.45 20.15
CA GLN A 19 -8.08 -32.74 20.80
C GLN A 19 -7.68 -32.55 22.26
N ILE A 20 -8.50 -33.04 23.16
CA ILE A 20 -8.23 -33.06 24.60
C ILE A 20 -7.93 -34.49 24.99
N ALA A 21 -6.72 -34.74 25.46
CA ALA A 21 -6.34 -36.02 25.99
C ALA A 21 -6.15 -35.93 27.51
N ALA A 22 -6.82 -36.76 28.25
CA ALA A 22 -6.67 -36.93 29.68
C ALA A 22 -6.31 -38.39 29.99
N GLN A 23 -5.50 -38.57 31.01
CA GLN A 23 -5.09 -39.92 31.49
C GLN A 23 -5.35 -40.01 32.97
N ASP A 24 -5.73 -41.17 33.42
CA ASP A 24 -5.92 -41.43 34.86
C ASP A 24 -4.57 -41.40 35.59
N PHE A 25 -4.63 -41.29 36.92
CA PHE A 25 -3.45 -41.20 37.74
C PHE A 25 -2.50 -42.40 37.60
N PHE A 26 -3.04 -43.58 37.36
CA PHE A 26 -2.27 -44.81 37.18
C PHE A 26 -1.89 -45.08 35.72
N MET A 27 -2.13 -44.15 34.79
CA MET A 27 -1.88 -44.32 33.35
C MET A 27 -2.56 -45.54 32.72
N SER A 28 -3.56 -46.09 33.34
CA SER A 28 -4.24 -47.29 32.89
C SER A 28 -5.29 -47.02 31.83
N LYS A 29 -5.86 -45.80 31.84
CA LYS A 29 -6.89 -45.40 30.87
C LYS A 29 -6.56 -44.02 30.27
N LYS A 30 -6.67 -43.91 28.96
CA LYS A 30 -6.52 -42.63 28.20
C LYS A 30 -7.90 -42.27 27.64
N TYR A 31 -8.36 -41.08 27.98
CA TYR A 31 -9.58 -40.48 27.45
C TYR A 31 -9.20 -39.46 26.41
N VAL A 32 -9.80 -39.53 25.25
CA VAL A 32 -9.58 -38.55 24.16
C VAL A 32 -10.95 -38.01 23.74
N ALA A 33 -11.09 -36.69 23.86
CA ALA A 33 -12.24 -35.99 23.33
C ALA A 33 -11.79 -35.13 22.15
N VAL A 34 -12.52 -35.18 21.05
CA VAL A 34 -12.30 -34.36 19.86
C VAL A 34 -13.45 -33.36 19.78
N LEU A 35 -13.11 -32.09 19.85
CA LEU A 35 -14.05 -31.00 19.69
C LEU A 35 -13.84 -30.40 18.29
N PRO A 36 -14.85 -30.45 17.42
CA PRO A 36 -14.79 -29.82 16.12
C PRO A 36 -14.74 -28.29 16.35
N GLU A 37 -13.82 -27.64 15.67
CA GLU A 37 -13.65 -26.20 15.69
C GLU A 37 -13.49 -25.70 14.25
N ASN A 38 -13.96 -24.52 13.95
CA ASN A 38 -13.80 -23.92 12.63
C ASN A 38 -13.46 -22.43 12.79
N THR A 39 -12.32 -22.20 13.39
CA THR A 39 -11.83 -20.83 13.62
C THR A 39 -10.74 -20.50 12.61
N MET A 40 -10.91 -19.38 11.89
CA MET A 40 -9.93 -18.85 10.95
C MET A 40 -9.15 -17.71 11.62
N ILE A 41 -7.83 -17.85 11.64
CA ILE A 41 -6.90 -16.86 12.17
C ILE A 41 -6.13 -16.25 11.00
N TYR A 42 -6.16 -14.92 10.88
CA TYR A 42 -5.40 -14.20 9.87
C TYR A 42 -4.20 -13.52 10.53
N VAL A 43 -3.01 -13.87 10.09
CA VAL A 43 -1.77 -13.24 10.50
C VAL A 43 -1.38 -12.24 9.43
N TYR A 44 -1.47 -10.97 9.76
CA TYR A 44 -1.24 -9.86 8.81
C TYR A 44 0.24 -9.65 8.51
N PRO A 45 0.57 -9.00 7.38
CA PRO A 45 1.94 -8.61 7.07
C PRO A 45 2.55 -7.72 8.16
N ARG A 46 3.87 -7.82 8.32
CA ARG A 46 4.62 -6.96 9.23
C ARG A 46 4.50 -5.50 8.78
N GLN A 47 4.25 -4.61 9.72
CA GLN A 47 4.28 -3.18 9.44
C GLN A 47 5.72 -2.65 9.49
N LEU A 48 6.11 -1.93 8.45
CA LEU A 48 7.44 -1.37 8.28
C LEU A 48 7.51 0.09 8.79
N SER A 49 8.71 0.58 9.03
CA SER A 49 8.89 1.96 9.46
C SER A 49 8.84 2.93 8.26
N MET A 50 7.76 3.69 8.15
CA MET A 50 7.66 4.78 7.16
C MET A 50 8.75 5.84 7.33
N LYS A 51 9.29 6.02 8.54
CA LYS A 51 10.38 6.98 8.78
C LYS A 51 11.64 6.61 8.01
N GLN A 52 11.94 5.32 7.85
CA GLN A 52 13.09 4.86 7.07
C GLN A 52 12.92 5.22 5.59
N LEU A 53 11.75 4.92 4.99
CA LEU A 53 11.44 5.31 3.61
C LEU A 53 11.52 6.83 3.42
N LEU A 54 10.87 7.60 4.28
CA LEU A 54 10.81 9.06 4.20
C LEU A 54 12.18 9.72 4.41
N ASN A 55 13.00 9.23 5.35
CA ASN A 55 14.30 9.81 5.63
C ASN A 55 15.32 9.59 4.51
N HIS A 56 15.30 8.41 3.88
CA HIS A 56 16.20 8.09 2.79
C HIS A 56 15.85 8.82 1.49
N ASN A 57 14.59 9.17 1.31
CA ASN A 57 14.05 9.73 0.07
C ASN A 57 13.42 11.10 0.26
N LYS A 58 13.91 11.90 1.25
CA LYS A 58 13.32 13.20 1.62
C LYS A 58 13.16 14.17 0.45
N GLN A 59 14.12 14.21 -0.48
CA GLN A 59 14.06 15.12 -1.62
C GLN A 59 12.93 14.74 -2.58
N VAL A 60 12.84 13.47 -2.97
CA VAL A 60 11.86 13.00 -3.96
C VAL A 60 10.45 13.00 -3.38
N LEU A 61 10.26 12.47 -2.16
CA LEU A 61 8.95 12.44 -1.51
C LEU A 61 8.52 13.83 -1.00
N GLY A 62 9.45 14.66 -0.57
CA GLY A 62 9.16 16.04 -0.16
C GLY A 62 8.63 16.88 -1.31
N GLU A 63 9.28 16.85 -2.47
CA GLU A 63 8.80 17.53 -3.68
C GLU A 63 7.42 17.02 -4.14
N ILE A 64 7.16 15.72 -4.03
CA ILE A 64 5.87 15.12 -4.40
C ILE A 64 4.78 15.56 -3.43
N VAL A 65 5.07 15.63 -2.13
CA VAL A 65 4.12 16.09 -1.11
C VAL A 65 3.87 17.58 -1.22
N GLU A 66 4.92 18.40 -1.46
CA GLU A 66 4.81 19.86 -1.58
C GLU A 66 4.13 20.29 -2.89
N ARG A 67 4.50 19.75 -4.04
CA ARG A 67 3.89 20.12 -5.33
C ARG A 67 2.37 19.94 -5.38
N ARG A 68 1.81 19.02 -4.59
CA ARG A 68 0.36 18.78 -4.53
C ARG A 68 -0.38 19.48 -3.40
N SER A 69 0.34 20.08 -2.48
CA SER A 69 -0.27 20.90 -1.42
C SER A 69 -1.01 22.14 -1.96
N TYR A 70 -0.81 22.48 -3.23
CA TYR A 70 -1.31 23.70 -3.87
C TYR A 70 -2.53 23.53 -4.79
N GLN A 71 -3.10 22.32 -4.93
CA GLN A 71 -4.33 22.18 -5.71
C GLN A 71 -5.54 22.40 -4.79
N GLU A 72 -5.94 23.67 -4.65
CA GLU A 72 -7.13 24.08 -3.90
C GLU A 72 -8.37 23.56 -4.60
N ASP A 73 -9.30 22.93 -3.83
CA ASP A 73 -10.59 22.53 -4.35
C ASP A 73 -11.53 23.75 -4.38
N PRO A 74 -11.95 24.24 -5.56
CA PRO A 74 -12.79 25.43 -5.67
C PRO A 74 -14.14 25.32 -4.98
N PHE A 75 -14.56 24.13 -4.57
CA PHE A 75 -15.85 23.89 -3.94
C PHE A 75 -15.83 23.97 -2.41
N TYR A 76 -14.63 23.88 -1.78
CA TYR A 76 -14.50 23.99 -0.34
C TYR A 76 -13.86 25.31 0.09
N PHE A 77 -14.72 26.32 0.25
CA PHE A 77 -14.33 27.64 0.73
C PHE A 77 -13.91 27.60 2.19
N ARG A 78 -12.64 27.93 2.45
CA ARG A 78 -12.06 27.99 3.81
C ARG A 78 -12.23 29.38 4.44
N GLY A 79 -12.10 30.43 3.62
CA GLY A 79 -12.09 31.79 4.11
C GLY A 79 -11.51 32.77 3.09
N ILE A 80 -11.26 33.98 3.56
CA ILE A 80 -10.67 35.06 2.77
C ILE A 80 -9.35 35.45 3.45
N ARG A 81 -8.29 35.63 2.65
CA ARG A 81 -6.97 36.10 3.13
C ARG A 81 -6.43 37.19 2.22
N PRO A 82 -5.44 37.99 2.68
CA PRO A 82 -4.77 38.96 1.84
C PRO A 82 -4.11 38.31 0.61
N TYR A 83 -4.18 39.01 -0.51
CA TYR A 83 -3.56 38.61 -1.77
C TYR A 83 -2.04 38.56 -1.66
N GLN A 84 -1.43 37.54 -2.26
CA GLN A 84 0.00 37.42 -2.41
C GLN A 84 0.37 37.45 -3.91
N PRO A 85 1.57 37.92 -4.30
CA PRO A 85 1.97 38.08 -5.72
C PRO A 85 1.92 36.77 -6.55
N TYR A 86 2.00 35.62 -5.90
CA TYR A 86 1.92 34.30 -6.54
C TYR A 86 0.50 33.75 -6.65
N ASP A 87 -0.50 34.45 -6.08
CA ASP A 87 -1.90 33.99 -6.15
C ASP A 87 -2.49 34.21 -7.54
N PRO A 88 -3.22 33.22 -8.09
CA PRO A 88 -3.91 33.40 -9.35
C PRO A 88 -5.01 34.48 -9.24
N MET A 89 -5.01 35.43 -10.17
CA MET A 89 -6.00 36.53 -10.18
C MET A 89 -7.45 36.07 -10.21
N LYS A 90 -7.71 34.88 -10.74
CA LYS A 90 -9.08 34.27 -10.78
C LYS A 90 -9.69 34.00 -9.38
N TYR A 91 -8.86 33.96 -8.34
CA TYR A 91 -9.31 33.73 -6.97
C TYR A 91 -9.53 35.02 -6.18
N ILE A 92 -9.28 36.19 -6.76
CA ILE A 92 -9.54 37.47 -6.11
C ILE A 92 -11.02 37.60 -5.83
N ASN A 93 -11.35 37.86 -4.55
CA ASN A 93 -12.69 38.19 -4.13
C ASN A 93 -12.93 39.70 -4.27
N TRP A 94 -13.35 40.11 -5.46
CA TRP A 94 -13.56 41.54 -5.79
C TRP A 94 -14.55 42.23 -4.84
N LYS A 95 -15.58 41.50 -4.38
CA LYS A 95 -16.60 42.02 -3.46
C LYS A 95 -16.01 42.31 -2.06
N ALA A 96 -15.22 41.37 -1.54
CA ALA A 96 -14.53 41.58 -0.26
C ALA A 96 -13.43 42.64 -0.38
N SER A 97 -12.66 42.63 -1.46
CA SER A 97 -11.59 43.60 -1.72
C SER A 97 -12.14 45.02 -1.77
N ALA A 98 -13.27 45.24 -2.43
CA ALA A 98 -13.90 46.56 -2.48
C ALA A 98 -14.44 47.03 -1.12
N LYS A 99 -14.83 46.10 -0.25
CA LYS A 99 -15.35 46.41 1.10
C LYS A 99 -14.23 46.77 2.06
N TYR A 100 -13.11 46.11 2.00
CA TYR A 100 -12.01 46.25 2.96
C TYR A 100 -10.84 47.14 2.45
N GLY A 101 -10.89 47.54 1.17
CA GLY A 101 -9.88 48.45 0.61
C GLY A 101 -8.53 47.80 0.31
N GLU A 102 -8.43 46.48 0.37
CA GLU A 102 -7.22 45.71 0.08
C GLU A 102 -7.54 44.50 -0.79
N LEU A 103 -6.56 44.03 -1.57
CA LEU A 103 -6.79 42.83 -2.39
C LEU A 103 -6.91 41.59 -1.52
N LEU A 104 -8.04 40.93 -1.61
CA LEU A 104 -8.36 39.71 -0.87
C LEU A 104 -8.62 38.56 -1.83
N VAL A 105 -8.13 37.36 -1.49
CA VAL A 105 -8.37 36.13 -2.24
C VAL A 105 -9.21 35.16 -1.44
N ASN A 106 -10.07 34.45 -2.16
CA ASN A 106 -10.74 33.26 -1.60
C ASN A 106 -9.68 32.18 -1.36
N SER A 107 -9.61 31.73 -0.13
CA SER A 107 -8.82 30.54 0.27
C SER A 107 -9.75 29.35 0.28
N PHE A 108 -9.36 28.31 -0.40
CA PHE A 108 -10.10 27.06 -0.48
C PHE A 108 -9.39 25.98 0.33
N GLU A 109 -10.16 25.06 0.88
CA GLU A 109 -9.60 23.91 1.56
C GLU A 109 -9.15 22.89 0.50
N SER A 110 -7.93 22.42 0.59
CA SER A 110 -7.50 21.34 -0.27
C SER A 110 -8.12 20.03 0.23
N THR A 111 -9.32 19.74 -0.25
CA THR A 111 -9.94 18.44 0.01
C THR A 111 -9.33 17.40 -0.91
N TYR A 112 -8.19 16.88 -0.51
CA TYR A 112 -7.56 15.80 -1.26
C TYR A 112 -8.23 14.47 -0.93
N SER A 113 -9.17 14.09 -1.75
CA SER A 113 -9.39 12.69 -2.01
C SER A 113 -8.28 12.20 -2.94
N ARG A 114 -7.11 11.89 -2.37
CA ARG A 114 -6.01 11.32 -3.15
C ARG A 114 -6.43 9.94 -3.59
N ASP A 115 -6.54 9.75 -4.89
CA ASP A 115 -6.65 8.41 -5.46
C ASP A 115 -5.26 7.82 -5.62
N VAL A 116 -4.98 6.75 -4.93
CA VAL A 116 -3.71 6.03 -4.99
C VAL A 116 -3.96 4.62 -5.50
N CYS A 117 -3.17 4.20 -6.49
CA CYS A 117 -3.16 2.83 -6.97
C CYS A 117 -1.83 2.18 -6.58
N LEU A 118 -1.89 1.22 -5.68
CA LEU A 118 -0.74 0.42 -5.26
C LEU A 118 -0.67 -0.83 -6.13
N LEU A 119 0.48 -1.04 -6.77
CA LEU A 119 0.78 -2.20 -7.60
C LEU A 119 1.94 -2.94 -6.96
N SER A 120 1.73 -4.18 -6.52
CA SER A 120 2.75 -4.95 -5.81
C SER A 120 3.12 -6.20 -6.57
N ASP A 121 4.42 -6.32 -6.83
CA ASP A 121 5.05 -7.52 -7.36
C ASP A 121 5.49 -8.40 -6.20
N VAL A 122 5.06 -9.66 -6.21
CA VAL A 122 5.48 -10.67 -5.23
C VAL A 122 6.54 -11.61 -5.79
N GLU A 123 6.93 -11.45 -7.06
CA GLU A 123 8.00 -12.22 -7.66
C GLU A 123 9.37 -11.64 -7.32
N THR A 124 10.37 -12.50 -7.27
CA THR A 124 11.76 -12.11 -6.99
C THR A 124 12.72 -13.02 -7.72
N ASP A 125 13.86 -12.47 -8.12
CA ASP A 125 14.97 -13.21 -8.73
C ASP A 125 15.95 -13.77 -7.66
N SER A 126 15.76 -13.39 -6.39
CA SER A 126 16.59 -13.91 -5.30
C SER A 126 16.40 -15.41 -5.12
N VAL A 127 17.51 -16.14 -5.07
CA VAL A 127 17.52 -17.58 -4.83
C VAL A 127 17.63 -17.90 -3.34
N PHE A 128 18.46 -17.14 -2.62
CA PHE A 128 18.76 -17.40 -1.20
C PHE A 128 17.75 -16.75 -0.26
N TYR A 129 17.23 -15.57 -0.60
CA TYR A 129 16.31 -14.75 0.23
C TYR A 129 14.94 -14.63 -0.42
N ARG A 130 14.50 -15.66 -1.16
CA ARG A 130 13.25 -15.60 -1.94
C ARG A 130 12.05 -15.25 -1.09
N GLN A 131 11.86 -15.96 0.01
CA GLN A 131 10.71 -15.76 0.88
C GLN A 131 10.77 -14.40 1.58
N GLU A 132 11.93 -14.01 2.07
CA GLU A 132 12.15 -12.73 2.76
C GLU A 132 11.88 -11.55 1.82
N MET A 133 12.32 -11.62 0.57
CA MET A 133 12.08 -10.57 -0.43
C MET A 133 10.60 -10.47 -0.80
N GLN A 134 9.92 -11.60 -1.00
CA GLN A 134 8.48 -11.62 -1.26
C GLN A 134 7.69 -11.06 -0.07
N GLU A 135 8.02 -11.42 1.15
CA GLU A 135 7.41 -10.88 2.37
C GLU A 135 7.73 -9.40 2.56
N ALA A 136 8.92 -8.94 2.15
CA ALA A 136 9.28 -7.52 2.15
C ALA A 136 8.38 -6.70 1.22
N ALA A 137 8.13 -7.18 -0.01
CA ALA A 137 7.21 -6.52 -0.95
C ALA A 137 5.78 -6.44 -0.41
N ILE A 138 5.27 -7.54 0.16
CA ILE A 138 3.93 -7.59 0.76
C ILE A 138 3.83 -6.67 1.98
N SER A 139 4.85 -6.64 2.83
CA SER A 139 4.92 -5.77 4.00
C SER A 139 5.00 -4.30 3.62
N ALA A 140 5.75 -3.97 2.56
CA ALA A 140 5.81 -2.63 1.98
C ALA A 140 4.43 -2.19 1.46
N ALA A 141 3.75 -3.06 0.70
CA ALA A 141 2.41 -2.79 0.18
C ALA A 141 1.38 -2.55 1.30
N SER A 142 1.38 -3.40 2.34
CA SER A 142 0.51 -3.25 3.51
C SER A 142 0.76 -1.93 4.24
N THR A 143 2.04 -1.58 4.47
CA THR A 143 2.42 -0.37 5.20
C THR A 143 2.06 0.90 4.43
N LEU A 144 2.28 0.92 3.11
CA LEU A 144 1.91 2.05 2.26
C LEU A 144 0.39 2.22 2.18
N ALA A 145 -0.34 1.12 2.05
CA ALA A 145 -1.79 1.17 2.06
C ALA A 145 -2.33 1.73 3.37
N ASP A 146 -1.83 1.27 4.52
CA ASP A 146 -2.18 1.80 5.85
C ASP A 146 -1.88 3.30 5.94
N TYR A 147 -0.68 3.72 5.48
CA TYR A 147 -0.28 5.12 5.47
C TYR A 147 -1.23 6.00 4.67
N TYR A 148 -1.56 5.61 3.43
CA TYR A 148 -2.44 6.39 2.57
C TYR A 148 -3.89 6.40 3.07
N LEU A 149 -4.41 5.26 3.53
CA LEU A 149 -5.77 5.16 4.09
C LEU A 149 -5.94 6.00 5.35
N ARG A 150 -4.95 6.03 6.24
CA ARG A 150 -4.95 6.92 7.42
C ARG A 150 -4.87 8.40 7.06
N LYS A 151 -4.31 8.72 5.92
CA LYS A 151 -4.29 10.09 5.36
C LYS A 151 -5.59 10.46 4.64
N GLY A 152 -6.60 9.58 4.65
CA GLY A 152 -7.90 9.80 4.01
C GLY A 152 -7.90 9.59 2.50
N ALA A 153 -6.83 9.02 1.94
CA ALA A 153 -6.78 8.68 0.52
C ALA A 153 -7.73 7.54 0.17
N ARG A 154 -8.21 7.51 -1.07
CA ARG A 154 -8.83 6.33 -1.68
C ARG A 154 -7.73 5.45 -2.27
N VAL A 155 -7.65 4.22 -1.80
CA VAL A 155 -6.62 3.27 -2.22
C VAL A 155 -7.23 2.18 -3.07
N SER A 156 -6.67 1.98 -4.26
CA SER A 156 -6.86 0.77 -5.05
C SER A 156 -5.60 -0.07 -4.94
N PHE A 157 -5.76 -1.37 -4.85
CA PHE A 157 -4.63 -2.30 -4.71
C PHE A 157 -4.73 -3.43 -5.72
N ARG A 158 -3.62 -3.75 -6.38
CA ARG A 158 -3.47 -4.92 -7.25
C ARG A 158 -2.12 -5.58 -7.03
N THR A 159 -2.09 -6.89 -7.14
CA THR A 159 -0.85 -7.68 -7.08
C THR A 159 -0.90 -8.83 -8.06
N ASN A 160 0.25 -9.26 -8.52
CA ASN A 160 0.43 -10.47 -9.32
C ASN A 160 0.42 -11.76 -8.48
N GLY A 161 0.42 -11.65 -7.13
CA GLY A 161 0.24 -12.77 -6.23
C GLY A 161 -1.19 -13.32 -6.25
N ARG A 162 -1.32 -14.61 -5.96
CA ARG A 162 -2.61 -15.30 -5.96
C ARG A 162 -2.97 -15.82 -4.57
N GLU A 163 -4.26 -15.86 -4.28
CA GLU A 163 -4.78 -16.56 -3.11
C GLU A 163 -4.95 -18.07 -3.40
N ASP A 164 -5.35 -18.81 -2.37
CA ASP A 164 -5.67 -20.25 -2.48
C ASP A 164 -6.70 -20.57 -3.59
N THR A 165 -7.62 -19.65 -3.85
CA THR A 165 -8.69 -19.76 -4.86
C THR A 165 -8.26 -19.38 -6.28
N ASP A 166 -6.98 -19.11 -6.54
CA ASP A 166 -6.45 -18.62 -7.81
C ASP A 166 -7.04 -17.26 -8.31
N GLU A 167 -7.78 -16.58 -7.46
CA GLU A 167 -8.33 -15.27 -7.76
C GLU A 167 -7.26 -14.18 -7.74
N GLU A 168 -7.33 -13.25 -8.69
CA GLU A 168 -6.53 -12.03 -8.66
C GLU A 168 -6.94 -11.16 -7.46
N ILE A 169 -5.96 -10.65 -6.73
CA ILE A 169 -6.23 -9.76 -5.63
C ILE A 169 -6.34 -8.33 -6.18
N VAL A 170 -7.57 -7.92 -6.40
CA VAL A 170 -7.93 -6.57 -6.82
C VAL A 170 -8.85 -5.96 -5.77
N LEU A 171 -8.44 -4.83 -5.21
CA LEU A 171 -9.27 -4.00 -4.34
C LEU A 171 -9.40 -2.64 -4.97
N GLU A 172 -10.63 -2.18 -5.19
CA GLU A 172 -10.86 -0.89 -5.84
C GLU A 172 -11.47 0.12 -4.86
N GLN A 173 -10.91 1.32 -4.88
CA GLN A 173 -11.42 2.50 -4.19
C GLN A 173 -11.77 2.30 -2.70
N CYS A 174 -10.92 1.58 -2.00
CA CYS A 174 -11.06 1.39 -0.56
C CYS A 174 -10.78 2.70 0.18
N GLN A 175 -11.60 3.01 1.18
CA GLN A 175 -11.46 4.20 2.03
C GLN A 175 -11.78 3.87 3.49
N GLY A 176 -11.09 4.55 4.41
CA GLY A 176 -11.30 4.39 5.84
C GLY A 176 -10.59 3.20 6.47
N ILE A 177 -10.71 3.09 7.80
CA ILE A 177 -9.95 2.12 8.61
C ILE A 177 -10.38 0.68 8.32
N THR A 178 -11.64 0.44 8.02
CA THR A 178 -12.15 -0.91 7.69
C THR A 178 -11.52 -1.48 6.43
N ALA A 179 -11.12 -0.61 5.49
CA ALA A 179 -10.43 -1.00 4.28
C ALA A 179 -9.03 -1.59 4.56
N ILE A 180 -8.34 -1.11 5.61
CA ILE A 180 -7.03 -1.63 6.03
C ILE A 180 -7.17 -3.10 6.44
N THR A 181 -8.20 -3.42 7.22
CA THR A 181 -8.46 -4.80 7.66
C THR A 181 -8.78 -5.72 6.49
N ALA A 182 -9.62 -5.24 5.56
CA ALA A 182 -9.97 -5.99 4.35
C ALA A 182 -8.73 -6.26 3.48
N LEU A 183 -7.90 -5.24 3.25
CA LEU A 183 -6.66 -5.38 2.50
C LEU A 183 -5.70 -6.37 3.17
N ASN A 184 -5.44 -6.19 4.48
CA ASN A 184 -4.51 -7.05 5.20
C ASN A 184 -5.00 -8.52 5.26
N ARG A 185 -6.32 -8.73 5.27
CA ARG A 185 -6.90 -10.07 5.17
C ARG A 185 -6.60 -10.72 3.83
N ARG A 186 -6.72 -9.97 2.71
CA ARG A 186 -6.38 -10.45 1.37
C ARG A 186 -4.87 -10.69 1.26
N LEU A 187 -4.05 -9.77 1.73
CA LEU A 187 -2.60 -9.93 1.75
C LEU A 187 -2.15 -11.14 2.58
N ALA A 188 -2.82 -11.44 3.71
CA ALA A 188 -2.56 -12.64 4.49
C ALA A 188 -2.84 -13.93 3.71
N GLY A 189 -3.78 -13.89 2.75
CA GLY A 189 -4.15 -15.02 1.91
C GLY A 189 -3.23 -15.31 0.73
N ILE A 190 -2.25 -14.44 0.42
CA ILE A 190 -1.31 -14.68 -0.70
C ILE A 190 -0.48 -15.92 -0.43
N ASP A 191 -0.55 -16.89 -1.34
CA ASP A 191 0.25 -18.09 -1.34
C ASP A 191 1.53 -17.88 -2.17
N LEU A 192 2.67 -17.85 -1.51
CA LEU A 192 3.98 -17.64 -2.15
C LEU A 192 4.52 -18.91 -2.86
N ALA A 193 3.87 -20.06 -2.67
CA ALA A 193 4.23 -21.28 -3.39
C ALA A 193 3.62 -21.34 -4.80
N LYS A 194 2.62 -20.51 -5.07
CA LYS A 194 1.97 -20.43 -6.39
C LYS A 194 2.75 -19.54 -7.34
N ASP A 195 2.66 -19.86 -8.62
CA ASP A 195 3.22 -19.02 -9.67
C ASP A 195 2.49 -17.67 -9.72
N SER A 196 3.25 -16.60 -9.69
CA SER A 196 2.75 -15.24 -9.85
C SER A 196 2.44 -14.94 -11.32
N ALA A 197 1.48 -14.05 -11.55
CA ALA A 197 1.23 -13.53 -12.88
C ALA A 197 2.33 -12.54 -13.30
N ASP A 198 2.46 -12.28 -14.59
CA ASP A 198 3.41 -11.31 -15.12
C ASP A 198 3.05 -9.88 -14.65
N PHE A 199 3.92 -9.29 -13.83
CA PHE A 199 3.74 -7.96 -13.26
C PHE A 199 3.79 -6.85 -14.31
N ALA A 200 4.69 -6.94 -15.29
CA ALA A 200 4.78 -5.97 -16.37
C ALA A 200 3.50 -5.96 -17.24
N ARG A 201 2.95 -7.15 -17.50
CA ARG A 201 1.65 -7.28 -18.18
C ARG A 201 0.53 -6.64 -17.36
N MET A 202 0.51 -6.85 -16.05
CA MET A 202 -0.49 -6.25 -15.16
C MET A 202 -0.43 -4.71 -15.19
N ILE A 203 0.78 -4.12 -15.18
CA ILE A 203 0.96 -2.67 -15.34
C ILE A 203 0.41 -2.21 -16.69
N ARG A 204 0.77 -2.89 -17.79
CA ARG A 204 0.29 -2.53 -19.15
C ARG A 204 -1.23 -2.58 -19.29
N GLN A 205 -1.91 -3.50 -18.59
CA GLN A 205 -3.38 -3.59 -18.58
C GLN A 205 -4.06 -2.40 -17.90
N ILE A 206 -3.39 -1.71 -17.00
CA ILE A 206 -3.93 -0.54 -16.28
C ILE A 206 -3.81 0.74 -17.11
N ILE A 207 -2.83 0.82 -18.01
CA ILE A 207 -2.50 2.01 -18.79
C ILE A 207 -3.69 2.60 -19.56
N PRO A 208 -4.55 1.82 -20.25
CA PRO A 208 -5.71 2.36 -20.97
C PRO A 208 -6.70 3.10 -20.07
N ASN A 209 -6.81 2.68 -18.81
CA ASN A 209 -7.71 3.25 -17.79
C ASN A 209 -6.99 4.19 -16.81
N CYS A 210 -5.78 4.60 -17.15
CA CYS A 210 -4.96 5.45 -16.32
C CYS A 210 -5.58 6.85 -16.18
N ARG A 211 -5.64 7.37 -14.94
CA ARG A 211 -6.12 8.73 -14.65
C ARG A 211 -4.95 9.61 -14.24
N GLN A 212 -4.83 10.79 -14.84
CA GLN A 212 -3.79 11.76 -14.49
C GLN A 212 -3.89 12.25 -13.02
N SER A 213 -5.10 12.26 -12.45
CA SER A 213 -5.32 12.66 -11.05
C SER A 213 -4.95 11.60 -10.03
N ARG A 214 -4.61 10.37 -10.46
CA ARG A 214 -4.28 9.23 -9.61
C ARG A 214 -2.77 9.07 -9.48
N GLN A 215 -2.30 8.85 -8.27
CA GLN A 215 -0.93 8.43 -8.01
C GLN A 215 -0.80 6.91 -8.17
N TYR A 216 0.22 6.47 -8.86
CA TYR A 216 0.56 5.06 -9.00
C TYR A 216 1.83 4.75 -8.24
N VAL A 217 1.80 3.71 -7.42
CA VAL A 217 2.97 3.27 -6.65
C VAL A 217 3.23 1.82 -7.00
N CYS A 218 4.31 1.58 -7.72
CA CYS A 218 4.79 0.25 -8.09
C CYS A 218 5.82 -0.22 -7.06
N ILE A 219 5.61 -1.40 -6.51
CA ILE A 219 6.49 -2.03 -5.53
C ILE A 219 7.00 -3.32 -6.15
N THR A 220 8.31 -3.43 -6.34
CA THR A 220 8.93 -4.66 -6.85
C THR A 220 10.31 -4.86 -6.23
N THR A 221 10.66 -6.09 -5.93
CA THR A 221 12.02 -6.49 -5.53
C THR A 221 12.87 -6.90 -6.73
N ARG A 222 12.27 -6.88 -7.94
CA ARG A 222 12.87 -7.32 -9.19
C ARG A 222 12.71 -6.26 -10.29
N PRO A 223 13.48 -5.16 -10.26
CA PRO A 223 13.38 -4.08 -11.24
C PRO A 223 14.03 -4.47 -12.59
N VAL A 224 13.55 -5.55 -13.23
CA VAL A 224 14.01 -6.00 -14.54
C VAL A 224 13.53 -5.08 -15.65
N ARG A 225 14.21 -5.15 -16.81
CA ARG A 225 13.99 -4.26 -17.95
C ARG A 225 12.53 -4.18 -18.38
N ASP A 226 11.82 -5.29 -18.45
CA ASP A 226 10.42 -5.34 -18.88
C ASP A 226 9.47 -4.61 -17.94
N ILE A 227 9.71 -4.71 -16.62
CA ILE A 227 8.99 -3.95 -15.58
C ILE A 227 9.30 -2.46 -15.70
N LEU A 228 10.57 -2.09 -15.90
CA LEU A 228 10.98 -0.69 -16.05
C LEU A 228 10.39 -0.04 -17.29
N GLU A 229 10.34 -0.75 -18.41
CA GLU A 229 9.67 -0.30 -19.63
C GLU A 229 8.16 -0.08 -19.40
N ALA A 230 7.48 -1.00 -18.70
CA ALA A 230 6.07 -0.86 -18.35
C ALA A 230 5.82 0.34 -17.39
N VAL A 231 6.69 0.55 -16.40
CA VAL A 231 6.64 1.70 -15.48
C VAL A 231 6.86 3.00 -16.26
N THR A 232 7.84 3.07 -17.16
CA THR A 232 8.12 4.24 -18.01
C THR A 232 6.92 4.58 -18.89
N LEU A 233 6.27 3.55 -19.45
CA LEU A 233 5.05 3.74 -20.25
C LEU A 233 3.90 4.28 -19.39
N LEU A 234 3.75 3.79 -18.14
CA LEU A 234 2.79 4.32 -17.19
C LEU A 234 3.10 5.79 -16.84
N GLN A 235 4.38 6.14 -16.63
CA GLN A 235 4.83 7.51 -16.37
C GLN A 235 4.50 8.48 -17.52
N SER A 236 4.49 8.01 -18.78
CA SER A 236 4.11 8.85 -19.92
C SER A 236 2.63 9.22 -19.94
N LYS A 237 1.77 8.49 -19.22
CA LYS A 237 0.31 8.67 -19.19
C LYS A 237 -0.20 9.20 -17.85
N ALA A 238 0.44 8.85 -16.75
CA ALA A 238 0.08 9.26 -15.41
C ALA A 238 0.93 10.46 -14.95
N ALA A 239 0.33 11.40 -14.22
CA ALA A 239 1.06 12.55 -13.70
C ALA A 239 2.08 12.17 -12.62
N GLU A 240 1.88 11.05 -11.93
CA GLU A 240 2.74 10.66 -10.83
C GLU A 240 2.82 9.13 -10.69
N VAL A 241 4.02 8.62 -10.89
CA VAL A 241 4.34 7.21 -10.71
C VAL A 241 5.59 7.09 -9.85
N LEU A 242 5.48 6.36 -8.76
CA LEU A 242 6.59 6.01 -7.88
C LEU A 242 6.96 4.55 -8.08
N LEU A 243 8.24 4.27 -8.20
CA LEU A 243 8.78 2.93 -8.15
C LEU A 243 9.52 2.77 -6.81
N ILE A 244 9.12 1.80 -6.01
CA ILE A 244 9.70 1.49 -4.71
C ILE A 244 10.33 0.11 -4.80
N VAL A 245 11.61 0.04 -4.41
CA VAL A 245 12.37 -1.21 -4.38
C VAL A 245 12.71 -1.54 -2.92
N PRO A 246 11.97 -2.48 -2.30
CA PRO A 246 12.33 -3.01 -0.99
C PRO A 246 13.68 -3.68 -1.03
N GLN A 247 14.51 -3.45 0.00
CA GLN A 247 15.80 -4.08 0.18
C GLN A 247 15.89 -4.70 1.56
N ILE A 248 16.49 -5.85 1.67
CA ILE A 248 16.74 -6.55 2.94
C ILE A 248 18.25 -6.68 3.18
N ALA A 249 18.62 -6.82 4.45
CA ALA A 249 20.02 -7.06 4.81
C ALA A 249 20.50 -8.37 4.18
N GLY A 250 21.62 -8.30 3.44
CA GLY A 250 22.22 -9.47 2.75
C GLY A 250 21.83 -9.66 1.29
N GLU A 251 20.85 -8.89 0.78
CA GLU A 251 20.46 -8.90 -0.63
C GLU A 251 20.32 -7.46 -1.14
N GLU A 252 21.27 -7.02 -1.95
CA GLU A 252 21.23 -5.69 -2.56
C GLU A 252 20.67 -5.78 -3.98
N VAL A 253 19.53 -5.18 -4.19
CA VAL A 253 18.90 -5.03 -5.51
C VAL A 253 19.39 -3.73 -6.14
N GLN A 254 19.79 -3.76 -7.41
CA GLN A 254 20.15 -2.53 -8.13
C GLN A 254 18.94 -1.60 -8.25
N ILE A 255 19.13 -0.37 -7.76
CA ILE A 255 18.06 0.64 -7.77
C ILE A 255 18.14 1.42 -9.07
N PRO A 256 17.11 1.37 -9.93
CA PRO A 256 17.05 2.17 -11.14
C PRO A 256 17.02 3.68 -10.84
N ALA A 257 17.49 4.48 -11.79
CA ALA A 257 17.38 5.93 -11.67
C ALA A 257 15.90 6.36 -11.49
N GLY A 258 15.63 7.16 -10.46
CA GLY A 258 14.28 7.62 -10.14
C GLY A 258 13.43 6.66 -9.30
N ALA A 259 13.92 5.47 -8.96
CA ALA A 259 13.28 4.58 -8.00
C ALA A 259 13.70 4.91 -6.57
N LEU A 260 12.82 4.58 -5.62
CA LEU A 260 13.03 4.78 -4.20
C LEU A 260 13.47 3.46 -3.54
N ALA A 261 14.63 3.47 -2.89
CA ALA A 261 15.05 2.36 -2.05
C ALA A 261 14.30 2.36 -0.71
N TRP A 262 13.91 1.18 -0.26
CA TRP A 262 13.35 1.01 1.09
C TRP A 262 14.06 -0.12 1.81
N ASN A 263 14.99 0.24 2.69
CA ASN A 263 15.71 -0.71 3.51
C ASN A 263 14.78 -1.22 4.63
N ILE A 264 14.64 -2.54 4.75
CA ILE A 264 13.68 -3.22 5.63
C ILE A 264 14.41 -4.11 6.64
#